data_e125fcf4b505c6f944ee89cbb425e928
#
_entry.id   e125fcf4b505c6f944ee89cbb425e928
#
_cell.length_a   1.000
_cell.length_b   1.000
_cell.length_c   1.000
_cell.angle_alpha   90.00
_cell.angle_beta   90.00
_cell.angle_gamma   90.00
#
_symmetry.space_group_name_H-M   'P 1'
#
loop_
_entity.id
_entity.type
_entity.pdbx_description
1 polymer ?
#
loop_
_entity_poly.entity_id
_entity_poly.type
_entity_poly.pdbx_seq_one_letter_code
_entity_poly.pdbx_strand_id
1 'polypeptide(L)'
;MITLAIEHIVSDPGKRGGKPYIAGKGITVQHIAALHNLGWTVLDLTEEFELTAGQVYAALSYYADHQEEINRAIRDAEGKVQGIGTSIEEWQRRIEARKANR
;
A
#
# COMPACT_ATOMS: atom_id res chain seq x y z
N MET A 1 18.51 0.38 -27.96
CA MET A 1 17.66 -0.14 -26.86
C MET A 1 16.77 0.99 -26.34
N ILE A 2 15.50 0.70 -26.18
CA ILE A 2 14.54 1.67 -25.64
C ILE A 2 14.15 1.22 -24.25
N THR A 3 14.31 2.09 -23.27
CA THR A 3 13.88 1.81 -21.90
C THR A 3 12.44 2.30 -21.74
N LEU A 4 11.55 1.38 -21.26
CA LEU A 4 10.17 1.73 -20.99
C LEU A 4 9.99 1.99 -19.51
N ALA A 5 9.47 3.16 -19.16
CA ALA A 5 9.23 3.52 -17.78
C ALA A 5 7.83 3.06 -17.36
N ILE A 6 7.72 2.52 -16.16
CA ILE A 6 6.43 2.17 -15.56
C ILE A 6 6.13 3.23 -14.51
N GLU A 7 5.23 4.15 -14.84
CA GLU A 7 4.98 5.34 -14.02
C GLU A 7 3.69 5.22 -13.22
N HIS A 8 3.68 4.38 -12.21
CA HIS A 8 2.53 4.25 -11.33
C HIS A 8 2.74 4.90 -9.96
N ILE A 9 3.99 5.10 -9.57
CA ILE A 9 4.31 5.60 -8.24
C ILE A 9 4.83 7.03 -8.35
N VAL A 10 4.22 7.94 -7.60
CA VAL A 10 4.56 9.35 -7.62
C VAL A 10 4.68 9.87 -6.19
N SER A 11 5.33 11.03 -6.05
CA SER A 11 5.45 11.71 -4.78
C SER A 11 5.17 13.18 -5.01
N ASP A 12 4.39 13.79 -4.13
CA ASP A 12 4.03 15.20 -4.22
C ASP A 12 4.25 15.82 -2.84
N PRO A 13 5.22 16.76 -2.72
CA PRO A 13 5.50 17.38 -1.41
C PRO A 13 4.28 18.05 -0.77
N GLY A 14 3.32 18.49 -1.58
CA GLY A 14 2.10 19.12 -1.09
C GLY A 14 1.00 18.16 -0.68
N LYS A 15 1.22 16.86 -0.88
CA LYS A 15 0.20 15.84 -0.59
C LYS A 15 0.80 14.70 0.20
N ARG A 16 0.06 14.20 1.17
CA ARG A 16 0.43 13.04 1.98
C ARG A 16 1.82 13.14 2.60
N GLY A 17 2.27 14.36 2.92
CA GLY A 17 3.58 14.58 3.49
C GLY A 17 4.74 14.18 2.59
N GLY A 18 4.53 14.16 1.28
CA GLY A 18 5.54 13.74 0.32
C GLY A 18 5.73 12.23 0.22
N LYS A 19 4.85 11.45 0.84
CA LYS A 19 4.96 9.98 0.79
C LYS A 19 4.62 9.45 -0.60
N PRO A 20 5.33 8.41 -1.08
CA PRO A 20 5.02 7.79 -2.36
C PRO A 20 3.59 7.23 -2.36
N TYR A 21 2.87 7.45 -3.45
CA TYR A 21 1.51 6.95 -3.58
C TYR A 21 1.24 6.55 -5.03
N ILE A 22 0.15 5.79 -5.24
CA ILE A 22 -0.23 5.34 -6.57
C ILE A 22 -0.89 6.50 -7.31
N ALA A 23 -0.34 6.84 -8.48
CA ALA A 23 -0.84 7.95 -9.30
C ALA A 23 -2.33 7.78 -9.58
N GLY A 24 -3.09 8.86 -9.38
CA GLY A 24 -4.53 8.85 -9.60
C GLY A 24 -5.36 8.17 -8.54
N LYS A 25 -4.73 7.63 -7.53
CA LYS A 25 -5.41 6.95 -6.42
C LYS A 25 -4.99 7.57 -5.09
N GLY A 26 -5.84 7.45 -4.10
CA GLY A 26 -5.56 8.02 -2.78
C GLY A 26 -4.84 7.08 -1.83
N ILE A 27 -4.10 6.11 -2.34
CA ILE A 27 -3.47 5.11 -1.49
C ILE A 27 -1.94 5.15 -1.61
N THR A 28 -1.25 5.10 -0.48
CA THR A 28 0.21 5.17 -0.43
C THR A 28 0.85 3.80 -0.59
N VAL A 29 2.11 3.80 -1.02
CA VAL A 29 2.92 2.58 -1.05
C VAL A 29 3.03 1.97 0.34
N GLN A 30 3.19 2.82 1.37
CA GLN A 30 3.25 2.37 2.77
C GLN A 30 2.01 1.57 3.16
N HIS A 31 0.84 2.02 2.76
CA HIS A 31 -0.42 1.34 3.07
C HIS A 31 -0.48 -0.02 2.38
N ILE A 32 -0.15 -0.08 1.10
CA ILE A 32 -0.12 -1.33 0.34
C ILE A 32 0.88 -2.31 0.96
N ALA A 33 2.08 -1.84 1.29
CA ALA A 33 3.11 -2.68 1.89
C ALA A 33 2.67 -3.24 3.24
N ALA A 34 2.06 -2.40 4.08
CA ALA A 34 1.59 -2.83 5.40
C ALA A 34 0.55 -3.95 5.27
N LEU A 35 -0.42 -3.80 4.37
CA LEU A 35 -1.44 -4.82 4.16
C LEU A 35 -0.86 -6.10 3.57
N HIS A 36 0.06 -5.96 2.61
CA HIS A 36 0.72 -7.13 2.03
C HIS A 36 1.50 -7.91 3.09
N ASN A 37 2.18 -7.20 3.98
CA ASN A 37 2.92 -7.83 5.08
C ASN A 37 2.00 -8.57 6.07
N LEU A 38 0.73 -8.18 6.12
CA LEU A 38 -0.28 -8.86 6.93
C LEU A 38 -0.88 -10.10 6.24
N GLY A 39 -0.50 -10.35 5.00
CA GLY A 39 -0.98 -11.52 4.26
C GLY A 39 -1.98 -11.22 3.16
N TRP A 40 -2.24 -9.95 2.86
CA TRP A 40 -3.10 -9.60 1.73
C TRP A 40 -2.40 -9.97 0.41
N THR A 41 -3.12 -10.65 -0.46
CA THR A 41 -2.59 -10.99 -1.78
C THR A 41 -2.76 -9.83 -2.73
N VAL A 42 -2.08 -9.91 -3.89
CA VAL A 42 -2.26 -8.92 -4.95
C VAL A 42 -3.74 -8.84 -5.36
N LEU A 43 -4.39 -9.98 -5.48
CA LEU A 43 -5.82 -10.00 -5.83
C LEU A 43 -6.68 -9.28 -4.79
N ASP A 44 -6.40 -9.51 -3.50
CA ASP A 44 -7.10 -8.83 -2.42
C ASP A 44 -6.97 -7.31 -2.54
N LEU A 45 -5.77 -6.84 -2.83
CA LEU A 45 -5.49 -5.41 -2.95
C LEU A 45 -6.17 -4.80 -4.17
N THR A 46 -6.19 -5.51 -5.30
CA THR A 46 -6.88 -5.01 -6.49
C THR A 46 -8.38 -4.89 -6.26
N GLU A 47 -8.97 -5.87 -5.59
CA GLU A 47 -10.41 -5.85 -5.34
C GLU A 47 -10.81 -4.79 -4.31
N GLU A 48 -10.06 -4.69 -3.22
CA GLU A 48 -10.42 -3.76 -2.14
C GLU A 48 -10.27 -2.30 -2.54
N PHE A 49 -9.22 -1.97 -3.29
CA PHE A 49 -8.90 -0.59 -3.61
C PHE A 49 -9.16 -0.22 -5.06
N GLU A 50 -9.76 -1.11 -5.81
CA GLU A 50 -10.06 -0.91 -7.25
C GLU A 50 -8.79 -0.54 -8.03
N LEU A 51 -7.73 -1.31 -7.81
CA LEU A 51 -6.45 -1.12 -8.47
C LEU A 51 -6.24 -2.17 -9.56
N THR A 52 -5.41 -1.84 -10.53
CA THR A 52 -4.94 -2.87 -11.47
C THR A 52 -3.80 -3.66 -10.82
N ALA A 53 -3.55 -4.86 -11.31
CA ALA A 53 -2.42 -5.64 -10.84
C ALA A 53 -1.10 -4.89 -11.05
N GLY A 54 -0.97 -4.19 -12.17
CA GLY A 54 0.22 -3.39 -12.46
C GLY A 54 0.47 -2.31 -11.40
N GLN A 55 -0.58 -1.66 -10.94
CA GLN A 55 -0.45 -0.65 -9.89
C GLN A 55 0.00 -1.28 -8.57
N VAL A 56 -0.55 -2.43 -8.21
CA VAL A 56 -0.16 -3.13 -6.99
C VAL A 56 1.30 -3.60 -7.09
N TYR A 57 1.68 -4.21 -8.20
CA TYR A 57 3.06 -4.66 -8.39
C TYR A 57 4.04 -3.51 -8.40
N ALA A 58 3.66 -2.36 -8.97
CA ALA A 58 4.52 -1.17 -8.95
C ALA A 58 4.76 -0.71 -7.50
N ALA A 59 3.71 -0.69 -6.69
CA ALA A 59 3.83 -0.32 -5.28
C ALA A 59 4.72 -1.29 -4.53
N LEU A 60 4.54 -2.59 -4.75
CA LEU A 60 5.36 -3.61 -4.09
C LEU A 60 6.80 -3.58 -4.57
N SER A 61 7.02 -3.27 -5.84
CA SER A 61 8.37 -3.12 -6.38
C SER A 61 9.09 -1.93 -5.74
N TYR A 62 8.39 -0.81 -5.62
CA TYR A 62 8.95 0.36 -4.93
C TYR A 62 9.27 0.01 -3.47
N TYR A 63 8.37 -0.67 -2.80
CA TYR A 63 8.59 -1.12 -1.44
C TYR A 63 9.83 -2.02 -1.34
N ALA A 64 9.98 -2.98 -2.27
CA ALA A 64 11.11 -3.89 -2.26
C ALA A 64 12.45 -3.14 -2.34
N ASP A 65 12.49 -2.06 -3.11
CA ASP A 65 13.69 -1.26 -3.26
C ASP A 65 13.93 -0.26 -2.12
N HIS A 66 12.93 -0.03 -1.28
CA HIS A 66 12.98 0.96 -0.19
C HIS A 66 12.48 0.38 1.14
N GLN A 67 12.75 -0.90 1.38
CA GLN A 67 12.19 -1.63 2.53
C GLN A 67 12.49 -0.99 3.88
N GLU A 68 13.72 -0.58 4.12
CA GLU A 68 14.09 0.00 5.41
C GLU A 68 13.30 1.27 5.70
N GLU A 69 13.23 2.15 4.71
CA GLU A 69 12.54 3.42 4.82
C GLU A 69 11.05 3.21 5.08
N ILE A 70 10.43 2.35 4.28
CA ILE A 70 8.99 2.12 4.37
C ILE A 70 8.63 1.33 5.63
N ASN A 71 9.42 0.32 5.98
CA ASN A 71 9.19 -0.44 7.22
C ASN A 71 9.30 0.46 8.44
N ARG A 72 10.24 1.40 8.44
CA ARG A 72 10.36 2.38 9.51
C ARG A 72 9.11 3.25 9.60
N ALA A 73 8.61 3.71 8.45
CA ALA A 73 7.40 4.52 8.40
C ALA A 73 6.18 3.74 8.90
N ILE A 74 6.09 2.45 8.57
CA ILE A 74 5.01 1.59 9.06
C ILE A 74 5.08 1.46 10.58
N ARG A 75 6.26 1.20 11.13
CA ARG A 75 6.43 1.09 12.59
C ARG A 75 6.10 2.41 13.29
N ASP A 76 6.53 3.53 12.74
CA ASP A 76 6.23 4.84 13.31
C ASP A 76 4.74 5.11 13.30
N ALA A 77 4.06 4.77 12.22
CA ALA A 77 2.62 4.94 12.12
C ALA A 77 1.87 4.07 13.13
N GLU A 78 2.29 2.82 13.31
CA GLU A 78 1.69 1.93 14.30
C GLU A 78 1.85 2.48 15.71
N GLY A 79 2.99 3.06 16.01
CA GLY A 79 3.23 3.64 17.33
C GLY A 79 2.46 4.92 17.61
N LYS A 80 2.02 5.62 16.57
CA LYS A 80 1.34 6.92 16.71
C LYS A 80 -0.16 6.87 16.54
N VAL A 81 -0.70 5.80 16.02
CA VAL A 81 -2.04 5.79 15.42
C VAL A 81 -3.11 5.17 16.29
N GLN A 82 -2.95 5.23 17.58
CA GLN A 82 -4.02 4.75 18.43
C GLN A 82 -5.26 5.61 18.22
N GLY A 83 -6.27 5.02 17.58
CA GLY A 83 -7.55 5.66 17.40
C GLY A 83 -7.71 6.56 16.19
N ILE A 84 -6.76 6.57 15.28
CA ILE A 84 -6.87 7.37 14.06
C ILE A 84 -7.07 6.46 12.86
N GLY A 85 -8.21 6.66 12.16
CA GLY A 85 -8.50 5.92 10.95
C GLY A 85 -8.77 4.46 11.19
N THR A 86 -8.66 3.66 10.13
CA THR A 86 -8.90 2.23 10.17
C THR A 86 -7.72 1.51 10.78
N SER A 87 -7.94 0.76 11.85
CA SER A 87 -6.89 0.00 12.49
C SER A 87 -6.48 -1.22 11.66
N ILE A 88 -5.27 -1.72 11.93
CA ILE A 88 -4.78 -2.94 11.30
C ILE A 88 -5.72 -4.11 11.59
N GLU A 89 -6.26 -4.19 12.81
CA GLU A 89 -7.20 -5.23 13.19
C GLU A 89 -8.46 -5.20 12.35
N GLU A 90 -8.96 -4.01 12.05
CA GLU A 90 -10.13 -3.84 11.21
C GLU A 90 -9.86 -4.28 9.78
N TRP A 91 -8.70 -3.92 9.22
CA TRP A 91 -8.29 -4.39 7.90
C TRP A 91 -8.15 -5.90 7.87
N GLN A 92 -7.61 -6.48 8.93
CA GLN A 92 -7.44 -7.92 9.05
C GLN A 92 -8.81 -8.61 9.03
N ARG A 93 -9.79 -8.09 9.74
CA ARG A 93 -11.14 -8.63 9.74
C ARG A 93 -11.80 -8.54 8.37
N ARG A 94 -11.55 -7.45 7.65
CA ARG A 94 -12.07 -7.29 6.28
C ARG A 94 -11.54 -8.36 5.35
N ILE A 95 -10.25 -8.66 5.42
CA ILE A 95 -9.67 -9.67 4.53
C ILE A 95 -10.15 -11.06 4.91
N GLU A 96 -10.31 -11.34 6.18
CA GLU A 96 -10.84 -12.62 6.63
C GLU A 96 -12.27 -12.82 6.16
N ALA A 97 -13.09 -11.78 6.25
CA ALA A 97 -14.46 -11.83 5.74
C ALA A 97 -14.51 -12.05 4.24
N ARG A 98 -13.62 -11.38 3.50
CA ARG A 98 -13.53 -11.54 2.06
C ARG A 98 -13.14 -12.98 1.69
N LYS A 99 -12.16 -13.54 2.38
CA LYS A 99 -11.72 -14.92 2.14
C LYS A 99 -12.82 -15.93 2.47
N ALA A 100 -13.59 -15.68 3.49
CA ALA A 100 -14.69 -16.56 3.88
C ALA A 100 -15.80 -16.60 2.82
N ASN A 101 -15.94 -15.55 2.01
CA ASN A 101 -16.97 -15.46 0.99
C ASN A 101 -16.54 -15.95 -0.39
N ARG A 102 -15.35 -16.46 -0.53
CA ARG A 102 -14.85 -17.00 -1.80
C ARG A 102 -15.25 -18.44 -2.04
#